data_8c20c7c7bd0cb939d47d48bee0fd94fe
#
_entry.id   8c20c7c7bd0cb939d47d48bee0fd94fe
#
_cell.length_a   1.000
_cell.length_b   1.000
_cell.length_c   1.000
_cell.angle_alpha   90.00
_cell.angle_beta   90.00
_cell.angle_gamma   90.00
#
_symmetry.space_group_name_H-M   'P 1'
#
loop_
_entity.id
_entity.type
_entity.pdbx_description
1 polymer ?
#
loop_
_entity_poly.entity_id
_entity_poly.type
_entity_poly.pdbx_seq_one_letter_code
_entity_poly.pdbx_strand_id
1 'polypeptide(L)'
;LSYFILIFGVVWIIEISDGYFQTELFSPENLDLARQLAFIILIAVFLIRFISLAEARVLIKLKNDKSSDQTSLDPTTLLALAKLLRLSIIISAVLVALPTVGIEITALLAFGGVGGLAVGFAAQDLLSNFFGGLMIYLDRPFTIGDWIRSPDREIEGTVESIGWRLTVVRTFDKRPLYIPNSVFTTLTVENPSRMSNRRIKETIG
;
A
#
# COMPACT_ATOMS: atom_id res chain seq x y z
N LEU A 1 6.49 19.88 14.01
CA LEU A 1 6.54 21.33 13.75
C LEU A 1 7.90 21.93 14.15
N SER A 2 8.44 21.60 15.33
CA SER A 2 9.69 22.18 15.85
C SER A 2 10.92 21.94 14.96
N TYR A 3 11.08 20.72 14.43
CA TYR A 3 12.22 20.40 13.53
C TYR A 3 12.07 21.04 12.14
N PHE A 4 10.82 21.21 11.67
CA PHE A 4 10.54 21.90 10.42
C PHE A 4 10.97 23.38 10.49
N ILE A 5 10.63 24.03 11.60
CA ILE A 5 11.03 25.43 11.88
C ILE A 5 12.54 25.55 12.05
N LEU A 6 13.19 24.57 12.70
CA LEU A 6 14.64 24.56 12.89
C LEU A 6 15.41 24.43 11.56
N ILE A 7 15.03 23.47 10.71
CA ILE A 7 15.74 23.24 9.44
C ILE A 7 15.46 24.36 8.45
N PHE A 8 14.20 24.84 8.36
CA PHE A 8 13.85 25.99 7.55
C PHE A 8 14.54 27.26 8.07
N GLY A 9 14.62 27.42 9.39
CA GLY A 9 15.36 28.52 10.02
C GLY A 9 16.87 28.48 9.73
N VAL A 10 17.49 27.30 9.76
CA VAL A 10 18.92 27.15 9.42
C VAL A 10 19.17 27.49 7.94
N VAL A 11 18.34 26.98 7.02
CA VAL A 11 18.46 27.31 5.58
C VAL A 11 18.27 28.81 5.36
N TRP A 12 17.31 29.44 6.05
CA TRP A 12 17.04 30.87 5.94
C TRP A 12 18.12 31.75 6.58
N ILE A 13 18.73 31.28 7.69
CA ILE A 13 19.88 31.93 8.32
C ILE A 13 21.12 31.86 7.40
N ILE A 14 21.34 30.75 6.71
CA ILE A 14 22.43 30.62 5.73
C ILE A 14 22.19 31.59 4.57
N GLU A 15 20.97 31.73 4.08
CA GLU A 15 20.60 32.63 2.98
C GLU A 15 20.75 34.13 3.36
N ILE A 16 20.40 34.49 4.60
CA ILE A 16 20.60 35.85 5.13
C ILE A 16 22.07 36.13 5.40
N SER A 17 22.84 35.16 5.90
CA SER A 17 24.27 35.34 6.17
C SER A 17 25.07 35.51 4.88
N ASP A 18 24.67 34.87 3.80
CA ASP A 18 25.32 34.99 2.49
C ASP A 18 25.11 36.40 1.87
N GLY A 19 23.95 37.02 2.11
CA GLY A 19 23.69 38.39 1.70
C GLY A 19 24.44 39.47 2.53
N TYR A 20 24.84 39.13 3.77
CA TYR A 20 25.49 40.11 4.69
C TYR A 20 26.99 39.97 4.73
N PHE A 21 27.52 38.76 4.61
CA PHE A 21 28.95 38.48 4.58
C PHE A 21 29.33 38.15 3.14
N GLN A 22 29.79 39.11 2.37
CA GLN A 22 30.46 38.89 1.07
C GLN A 22 31.78 38.15 1.27
N THR A 23 31.79 37.10 2.03
CA THR A 23 32.95 36.26 2.27
C THR A 23 32.97 35.18 1.21
N GLU A 24 34.02 35.18 0.38
CA GLU A 24 34.32 34.16 -0.65
C GLU A 24 34.51 32.74 -0.08
N LEU A 25 34.06 32.48 1.14
CA LEU A 25 34.19 31.18 1.84
C LEU A 25 33.19 30.13 1.25
N PHE A 26 32.13 30.55 0.63
CA PHE A 26 31.16 29.63 -0.02
C PHE A 26 30.91 30.09 -1.46
N SER A 27 31.30 29.26 -2.42
CA SER A 27 30.88 29.50 -3.81
C SER A 27 29.36 29.38 -3.91
N PRO A 28 28.66 30.18 -4.74
CA PRO A 28 27.21 30.11 -4.92
C PRO A 28 26.73 28.69 -5.30
N GLU A 29 27.57 27.93 -6.00
CA GLU A 29 27.31 26.51 -6.35
C GLU A 29 27.21 25.60 -5.10
N ASN A 30 28.11 25.79 -4.12
CA ASN A 30 28.12 24.98 -2.89
C ASN A 30 26.90 25.28 -2.01
N LEU A 31 26.42 26.53 -2.02
CA LEU A 31 25.23 26.93 -1.27
C LEU A 31 23.96 26.35 -1.90
N ASP A 32 23.84 26.37 -3.21
CA ASP A 32 22.71 25.75 -3.92
C ASP A 32 22.67 24.24 -3.71
N LEU A 33 23.81 23.59 -3.74
CA LEU A 33 23.95 22.17 -3.44
C LEU A 33 23.52 21.85 -1.99
N ALA A 34 24.02 22.62 -1.03
CA ALA A 34 23.65 22.45 0.38
C ALA A 34 22.14 22.67 0.61
N ARG A 35 21.53 23.65 -0.05
CA ARG A 35 20.10 23.94 0.01
C ARG A 35 19.28 22.75 -0.55
N GLN A 36 19.66 22.23 -1.71
CA GLN A 36 18.96 21.08 -2.32
C GLN A 36 19.06 19.83 -1.44
N LEU A 37 20.25 19.51 -0.90
CA LEU A 37 20.43 18.39 0.01
C LEU A 37 19.65 18.58 1.31
N ALA A 38 19.66 19.77 1.89
CA ALA A 38 18.88 20.08 3.08
C ALA A 38 17.38 19.89 2.86
N PHE A 39 16.86 20.29 1.69
CA PHE A 39 15.46 20.12 1.33
C PHE A 39 15.08 18.63 1.18
N ILE A 40 15.92 17.82 0.51
CA ILE A 40 15.72 16.37 0.36
C ILE A 40 15.69 15.69 1.73
N ILE A 41 16.67 16.00 2.60
CA ILE A 41 16.77 15.43 3.96
C ILE A 41 15.54 15.84 4.79
N LEU A 42 15.10 17.10 4.68
CA LEU A 42 13.94 17.61 5.40
C LEU A 42 12.67 16.84 5.03
N ILE A 43 12.43 16.66 3.72
CA ILE A 43 11.26 15.89 3.24
C ILE A 43 11.36 14.44 3.73
N ALA A 44 12.52 13.79 3.62
CA ALA A 44 12.71 12.42 4.06
C ALA A 44 12.45 12.27 5.57
N VAL A 45 13.01 13.15 6.41
CA VAL A 45 12.79 13.16 7.85
C VAL A 45 11.31 13.42 8.18
N PHE A 46 10.67 14.35 7.49
CA PHE A 46 9.24 14.63 7.67
C PHE A 46 8.38 13.39 7.39
N LEU A 47 8.61 12.72 6.24
CA LEU A 47 7.85 11.52 5.87
C LEU A 47 8.10 10.36 6.84
N ILE A 48 9.36 10.14 7.27
CA ILE A 48 9.70 9.10 8.25
C ILE A 48 9.01 9.39 9.59
N ARG A 49 9.00 10.64 10.04
CA ARG A 49 8.31 11.07 11.27
C ARG A 49 6.79 10.91 11.15
N PHE A 50 6.24 11.27 10.00
CA PHE A 50 4.81 11.10 9.73
C PHE A 50 4.38 9.63 9.83
N ILE A 51 5.15 8.72 9.19
CA ILE A 51 4.91 7.26 9.30
C ILE A 51 5.00 6.81 10.76
N SER A 52 6.02 7.25 11.51
CA SER A 52 6.20 6.86 12.91
C SER A 52 5.04 7.32 13.80
N LEU A 53 4.51 8.52 13.55
CA LEU A 53 3.36 9.04 14.28
C LEU A 53 2.06 8.29 13.91
N ALA A 54 1.87 7.98 12.62
CA ALA A 54 0.73 7.21 12.15
C ALA A 54 0.73 5.80 12.75
N GLU A 55 1.90 5.11 12.72
CA GLU A 55 2.12 3.81 13.34
C GLU A 55 1.76 3.83 14.85
N ALA A 56 2.30 4.80 15.60
CA ALA A 56 2.02 4.92 17.03
C ALA A 56 0.52 5.12 17.32
N ARG A 57 -0.17 5.94 16.52
CA ARG A 57 -1.62 6.17 16.68
C ARG A 57 -2.45 4.91 16.41
N VAL A 58 -2.10 4.18 15.34
CA VAL A 58 -2.81 2.93 14.99
C VAL A 58 -2.57 1.87 16.06
N LEU A 59 -1.34 1.71 16.55
CA LEU A 59 -1.01 0.76 17.64
C LEU A 59 -1.78 1.07 18.92
N ILE A 60 -1.89 2.34 19.30
CA ILE A 60 -2.68 2.76 20.48
C ILE A 60 -4.16 2.42 20.27
N LYS A 61 -4.70 2.68 19.06
CA LYS A 61 -6.09 2.36 18.73
C LYS A 61 -6.35 0.86 18.80
N LEU A 62 -5.48 0.03 18.20
CA LEU A 62 -5.58 -1.43 18.26
C LEU A 62 -5.48 -1.98 19.70
N LYS A 63 -4.67 -1.36 20.55
CA LYS A 63 -4.53 -1.76 21.95
C LYS A 63 -5.79 -1.43 22.80
N ASN A 64 -6.46 -0.34 22.46
CA ASN A 64 -7.66 0.09 23.19
C ASN A 64 -8.93 -0.66 22.74
N ASP A 65 -8.95 -1.16 21.50
CA ASP A 65 -10.11 -1.80 20.86
C ASP A 65 -10.06 -3.34 21.06
N LYS A 66 -9.95 -3.77 22.31
CA LYS A 66 -9.90 -5.20 22.70
C LYS A 66 -11.21 -5.98 22.45
N SER A 67 -12.26 -5.34 21.95
CA SER A 67 -13.62 -5.91 21.89
C SER A 67 -14.15 -6.17 20.48
N SER A 68 -13.43 -5.86 19.43
CA SER A 68 -13.91 -6.08 18.06
C SER A 68 -13.10 -7.13 17.32
N ASP A 69 -13.77 -8.26 17.15
CA ASP A 69 -13.77 -9.22 16.03
C ASP A 69 -12.60 -9.16 15.03
N GLN A 70 -12.04 -10.31 14.81
CA GLN A 70 -11.24 -10.96 13.73
C GLN A 70 -10.72 -10.14 12.50
N THR A 71 -11.00 -8.84 12.39
CA THR A 71 -10.56 -7.99 11.27
C THR A 71 -9.46 -6.98 11.65
N SER A 72 -8.96 -7.01 12.87
CA SER A 72 -7.89 -6.11 13.29
C SER A 72 -6.56 -6.50 12.64
N LEU A 73 -5.94 -5.55 11.93
CA LEU A 73 -4.58 -5.70 11.42
C LEU A 73 -3.66 -6.15 12.57
N ASP A 74 -2.97 -7.27 12.36
CA ASP A 74 -1.97 -7.75 13.31
C ASP A 74 -0.91 -6.65 13.52
N PRO A 75 -0.58 -6.29 14.77
CA PRO A 75 0.48 -5.32 15.07
C PRO A 75 1.81 -5.63 14.37
N THR A 76 2.14 -6.90 14.18
CA THR A 76 3.36 -7.33 13.48
C THR A 76 3.32 -6.95 11.99
N THR A 77 2.18 -7.08 11.34
CA THR A 77 1.97 -6.69 9.94
C THR A 77 2.09 -5.17 9.77
N LEU A 78 1.51 -4.39 10.70
CA LEU A 78 1.62 -2.94 10.69
C LEU A 78 3.06 -2.47 10.85
N LEU A 79 3.81 -3.07 11.78
CA LEU A 79 5.22 -2.77 12.00
C LEU A 79 6.08 -3.11 10.77
N ALA A 80 5.83 -4.27 10.12
CA ALA A 80 6.52 -4.67 8.90
C ALA A 80 6.25 -3.69 7.76
N LEU A 81 4.99 -3.28 7.56
CA LEU A 81 4.61 -2.30 6.53
C LEU A 81 5.27 -0.93 6.78
N ALA A 82 5.24 -0.44 8.02
CA ALA A 82 5.89 0.81 8.39
C ALA A 82 7.41 0.78 8.13
N LYS A 83 8.06 -0.37 8.38
CA LYS A 83 9.48 -0.57 8.11
C LYS A 83 9.79 -0.54 6.62
N LEU A 84 8.98 -1.19 5.79
CA LEU A 84 9.12 -1.17 4.34
C LEU A 84 8.93 0.24 3.77
N LEU A 85 7.92 0.98 4.25
CA LEU A 85 7.69 2.37 3.84
C LEU A 85 8.87 3.28 4.20
N ARG A 86 9.44 3.15 5.40
CA ARG A 86 10.65 3.91 5.78
C ARG A 86 11.84 3.58 4.90
N LEU A 87 12.04 2.29 4.62
CA LEU A 87 13.13 1.85 3.73
C LEU A 87 12.96 2.45 2.33
N SER A 88 11.75 2.44 1.77
CA SER A 88 11.45 3.05 0.47
C SER A 88 11.76 4.54 0.44
N ILE A 89 11.41 5.29 1.50
CA ILE A 89 11.72 6.72 1.63
C ILE A 89 13.22 6.96 1.67
N ILE A 90 13.97 6.15 2.43
CA ILE A 90 15.44 6.28 2.54
C ILE A 90 16.07 6.02 1.17
N ILE A 91 15.68 4.93 0.49
CA ILE A 91 16.20 4.61 -0.85
C ILE A 91 15.89 5.75 -1.82
N SER A 92 14.66 6.26 -1.85
CA SER A 92 14.26 7.36 -2.72
C SER A 92 15.03 8.64 -2.42
N ALA A 93 15.21 8.99 -1.15
CA ALA A 93 15.98 10.16 -0.76
C ALA A 93 17.46 10.08 -1.19
N VAL A 94 18.07 8.90 -1.06
CA VAL A 94 19.45 8.66 -1.52
C VAL A 94 19.53 8.78 -3.04
N LEU A 95 18.59 8.16 -3.80
CA LEU A 95 18.57 8.23 -5.26
C LEU A 95 18.40 9.66 -5.78
N VAL A 96 17.65 10.50 -5.08
CA VAL A 96 17.47 11.91 -5.45
C VAL A 96 18.69 12.75 -5.02
N ALA A 97 19.37 12.39 -3.92
CA ALA A 97 20.53 13.12 -3.45
C ALA A 97 21.80 12.86 -4.26
N LEU A 98 21.99 11.67 -4.83
CA LEU A 98 23.20 11.29 -5.58
C LEU A 98 23.49 12.23 -6.79
N PRO A 99 22.53 12.55 -7.66
CA PRO A 99 22.75 13.46 -8.79
C PRO A 99 23.09 14.89 -8.34
N THR A 100 22.56 15.34 -7.20
CA THR A 100 22.86 16.68 -6.71
C THR A 100 24.33 16.83 -6.30
N VAL A 101 25.01 15.72 -5.95
CA VAL A 101 26.45 15.68 -5.63
C VAL A 101 27.29 15.36 -6.87
N GLY A 102 26.67 15.27 -8.06
CA GLY A 102 27.40 15.00 -9.32
C GLY A 102 27.66 13.51 -9.59
N ILE A 103 27.01 12.60 -8.84
CA ILE A 103 27.16 11.16 -9.06
C ILE A 103 26.14 10.71 -10.09
N GLU A 104 26.59 10.12 -11.20
CA GLU A 104 25.72 9.54 -12.20
C GLU A 104 24.99 8.29 -11.67
N ILE A 105 23.66 8.32 -11.72
CA ILE A 105 22.81 7.22 -11.22
C ILE A 105 22.28 6.31 -12.34
N THR A 106 22.65 6.54 -13.61
CA THR A 106 22.11 5.79 -14.76
C THR A 106 22.29 4.28 -14.61
N ALA A 107 23.48 3.83 -14.23
CA ALA A 107 23.76 2.42 -13.98
C ALA A 107 22.94 1.89 -12.78
N LEU A 108 22.82 2.68 -11.71
CA LEU A 108 22.05 2.31 -10.53
C LEU A 108 20.56 2.17 -10.84
N LEU A 109 20.01 3.07 -11.67
CA LEU A 109 18.62 2.98 -12.13
C LEU A 109 18.40 1.79 -13.06
N ALA A 110 19.37 1.46 -13.93
CA ALA A 110 19.28 0.29 -14.79
C ALA A 110 19.24 -1.01 -13.96
N PHE A 111 20.15 -1.17 -12.99
CA PHE A 111 20.12 -2.32 -12.05
C PHE A 111 18.87 -2.32 -11.17
N GLY A 112 18.47 -1.15 -10.67
CA GLY A 112 17.25 -0.99 -9.88
C GLY A 112 15.99 -1.35 -10.68
N GLY A 113 15.96 -1.05 -11.97
CA GLY A 113 14.89 -1.44 -12.89
C GLY A 113 14.76 -2.95 -13.02
N VAL A 114 15.87 -3.67 -13.26
CA VAL A 114 15.88 -5.13 -13.30
C VAL A 114 15.46 -5.73 -11.95
N GLY A 115 16.02 -5.21 -10.86
CA GLY A 115 15.62 -5.61 -9.51
C GLY A 115 14.15 -5.32 -9.20
N GLY A 116 13.64 -4.19 -9.67
CA GLY A 116 12.23 -3.81 -9.56
C GLY A 116 11.30 -4.77 -10.32
N LEU A 117 11.68 -5.21 -11.53
CA LEU A 117 10.95 -6.22 -12.28
C LEU A 117 10.90 -7.55 -11.53
N ALA A 118 12.02 -7.99 -10.97
CA ALA A 118 12.06 -9.23 -10.16
C ALA A 118 11.13 -9.15 -8.94
N VAL A 119 11.14 -8.03 -8.21
CA VAL A 119 10.23 -7.79 -7.08
C VAL A 119 8.77 -7.70 -7.57
N GLY A 120 8.51 -7.06 -8.72
CA GLY A 120 7.19 -6.97 -9.34
C GLY A 120 6.61 -8.35 -9.67
N PHE A 121 7.40 -9.23 -10.27
CA PHE A 121 7.00 -10.61 -10.53
C PHE A 121 6.74 -11.40 -9.24
N ALA A 122 7.58 -11.22 -8.22
CA ALA A 122 7.37 -11.86 -6.92
C ALA A 122 6.10 -11.36 -6.20
N ALA A 123 5.68 -10.12 -6.45
CA ALA A 123 4.49 -9.50 -5.87
C ALA A 123 3.22 -9.66 -6.75
N GLN A 124 3.32 -10.26 -7.93
CA GLN A 124 2.24 -10.34 -8.93
C GLN A 124 0.94 -10.90 -8.35
N ASP A 125 1.01 -12.02 -7.64
CA ASP A 125 -0.18 -12.66 -7.06
C ASP A 125 -0.83 -11.81 -5.97
N LEU A 126 -0.03 -11.09 -5.19
CA LEU A 126 -0.53 -10.18 -4.17
C LEU A 126 -1.32 -9.03 -4.80
N LEU A 127 -0.77 -8.42 -5.85
CA LEU A 127 -1.40 -7.33 -6.60
C LEU A 127 -2.66 -7.82 -7.32
N SER A 128 -2.62 -9.00 -7.94
CA SER A 128 -3.78 -9.60 -8.61
C SER A 128 -4.94 -9.82 -7.65
N ASN A 129 -4.68 -10.30 -6.44
CA ASN A 129 -5.69 -10.48 -5.42
C ASN A 129 -6.25 -9.16 -4.89
N PHE A 130 -5.39 -8.17 -4.70
CA PHE A 130 -5.81 -6.83 -4.28
C PHE A 130 -6.74 -6.18 -5.31
N PHE A 131 -6.35 -6.19 -6.60
CA PHE A 131 -7.20 -5.66 -7.67
C PHE A 131 -8.46 -6.48 -7.88
N GLY A 132 -8.42 -7.81 -7.72
CA GLY A 132 -9.59 -8.66 -7.72
C GLY A 132 -10.60 -8.28 -6.63
N GLY A 133 -10.13 -8.05 -5.41
CA GLY A 133 -10.96 -7.57 -4.31
C GLY A 133 -11.54 -6.17 -4.56
N LEU A 134 -10.74 -5.28 -5.14
CA LEU A 134 -11.19 -3.94 -5.52
C LEU A 134 -12.30 -3.99 -6.58
N MET A 135 -12.16 -4.87 -7.60
CA MET A 135 -13.20 -5.06 -8.62
C MET A 135 -14.49 -5.62 -8.02
N ILE A 136 -14.40 -6.60 -7.12
CA ILE A 136 -15.61 -7.11 -6.42
C ILE A 136 -16.30 -5.96 -5.67
N TYR A 137 -15.54 -5.07 -5.04
CA TYR A 137 -16.08 -3.95 -4.29
C TYR A 137 -16.71 -2.87 -5.20
N LEU A 138 -16.13 -2.59 -6.37
CA LEU A 138 -16.63 -1.59 -7.32
C LEU A 138 -17.83 -2.09 -8.12
N ASP A 139 -17.69 -3.26 -8.75
CA ASP A 139 -18.71 -3.82 -9.66
C ASP A 139 -19.83 -4.55 -8.94
N ARG A 140 -19.56 -5.01 -7.70
CA ARG A 140 -20.50 -5.72 -6.84
C ARG A 140 -21.25 -6.85 -7.53
N PRO A 141 -20.56 -7.81 -8.17
CA PRO A 141 -21.23 -8.96 -8.77
C PRO A 141 -21.98 -9.77 -7.70
N PHE A 142 -21.49 -9.74 -6.47
CA PHE A 142 -22.13 -10.28 -5.27
C PHE A 142 -21.78 -9.41 -4.05
N THR A 143 -22.54 -9.58 -2.97
CA THR A 143 -22.34 -8.92 -1.68
C THR A 143 -22.31 -9.94 -0.54
N ILE A 144 -21.86 -9.50 0.64
CA ILE A 144 -21.91 -10.35 1.84
C ILE A 144 -23.37 -10.77 2.09
N GLY A 145 -23.58 -12.07 2.30
CA GLY A 145 -24.89 -12.67 2.46
C GLY A 145 -25.47 -13.26 1.18
N ASP A 146 -24.94 -12.92 -0.01
CA ASP A 146 -25.40 -13.50 -1.26
C ASP A 146 -24.99 -14.98 -1.39
N TRP A 147 -25.87 -15.80 -1.90
CA TRP A 147 -25.53 -17.14 -2.35
C TRP A 147 -24.93 -17.03 -3.75
N ILE A 148 -23.70 -17.52 -3.90
CA ILE A 148 -23.00 -17.55 -5.18
C ILE A 148 -22.68 -18.99 -5.57
N ARG A 149 -22.63 -19.21 -6.88
CA ARG A 149 -22.22 -20.47 -7.49
C ARG A 149 -21.28 -20.20 -8.65
N SER A 150 -20.26 -21.05 -8.79
CA SER A 150 -19.43 -21.10 -9.98
C SER A 150 -19.37 -22.52 -10.50
N PRO A 151 -19.97 -22.79 -11.67
CA PRO A 151 -19.92 -24.10 -12.29
C PRO A 151 -18.51 -24.55 -12.66
N ASP A 152 -17.63 -23.57 -12.96
CA ASP A 152 -16.27 -23.82 -13.49
C ASP A 152 -15.33 -24.45 -12.44
N ARG A 153 -15.57 -24.21 -11.15
CA ARG A 153 -14.68 -24.67 -10.06
C ARG A 153 -15.39 -25.29 -8.87
N GLU A 154 -16.64 -25.72 -9.04
CA GLU A 154 -17.45 -26.34 -7.97
C GLU A 154 -17.51 -25.48 -6.68
N ILE A 155 -17.46 -24.14 -6.85
CA ILE A 155 -17.62 -23.21 -5.75
C ILE A 155 -19.12 -22.95 -5.58
N GLU A 156 -19.66 -23.25 -4.40
CA GLU A 156 -21.04 -22.95 -4.09
C GLU A 156 -21.21 -22.66 -2.59
N GLY A 157 -21.91 -21.58 -2.25
CA GLY A 157 -22.18 -21.23 -0.87
C GLY A 157 -22.55 -19.76 -0.68
N THR A 158 -22.68 -19.35 0.57
CA THR A 158 -23.03 -17.99 0.95
C THR A 158 -21.76 -17.18 1.25
N VAL A 159 -21.64 -15.98 0.69
CA VAL A 159 -20.53 -15.07 0.95
C VAL A 159 -20.59 -14.59 2.40
N GLU A 160 -19.57 -14.90 3.18
CA GLU A 160 -19.48 -14.54 4.60
C GLU A 160 -18.69 -13.26 4.81
N SER A 161 -17.58 -13.11 4.09
CA SER A 161 -16.75 -11.89 4.14
C SER A 161 -15.99 -11.69 2.85
N ILE A 162 -15.71 -10.42 2.53
CA ILE A 162 -14.90 -10.01 1.39
C ILE A 162 -13.72 -9.23 1.95
N GLY A 163 -12.53 -9.84 1.96
CA GLY A 163 -11.30 -9.21 2.39
C GLY A 163 -10.55 -8.59 1.22
N TRP A 164 -9.43 -7.90 1.50
CA TRP A 164 -8.59 -7.28 0.48
C TRP A 164 -7.87 -8.29 -0.42
N ARG A 165 -7.68 -9.53 0.04
CA ARG A 165 -6.97 -10.61 -0.67
C ARG A 165 -7.84 -11.86 -0.88
N LEU A 166 -8.70 -12.18 0.07
CA LEU A 166 -9.50 -13.41 0.10
C LEU A 166 -10.97 -13.07 0.31
N THR A 167 -11.84 -13.78 -0.38
CA THR A 167 -13.28 -13.86 -0.10
C THR A 167 -13.57 -15.18 0.59
N VAL A 168 -14.34 -15.14 1.68
CA VAL A 168 -14.76 -16.34 2.42
C VAL A 168 -16.19 -16.67 2.03
N VAL A 169 -16.39 -17.89 1.56
CA VAL A 169 -17.69 -18.44 1.20
C VAL A 169 -18.01 -19.61 2.13
N ARG A 170 -19.16 -19.61 2.78
CA ARG A 170 -19.64 -20.68 3.62
C ARG A 170 -20.41 -21.68 2.78
N THR A 171 -19.88 -22.89 2.62
CA THR A 171 -20.56 -23.99 1.92
C THR A 171 -21.82 -24.45 2.69
N PHE A 172 -22.69 -25.21 2.04
CA PHE A 172 -23.88 -25.77 2.69
C PHE A 172 -23.53 -26.74 3.85
N ASP A 173 -22.37 -27.40 3.78
CA ASP A 173 -21.82 -28.25 4.87
C ASP A 173 -21.23 -27.42 6.01
N LYS A 174 -21.42 -26.11 6.03
CA LYS A 174 -20.86 -25.18 7.03
C LYS A 174 -19.34 -25.04 7.01
N ARG A 175 -18.64 -25.52 6.00
CA ARG A 175 -17.18 -25.35 5.86
C ARG A 175 -16.87 -23.96 5.28
N PRO A 176 -15.88 -23.22 5.83
CA PRO A 176 -15.42 -21.99 5.20
C PRO A 176 -14.52 -22.34 4.00
N LEU A 177 -14.81 -21.74 2.86
CA LEU A 177 -14.01 -21.84 1.65
C LEU A 177 -13.30 -20.49 1.46
N TYR A 178 -11.98 -20.49 1.50
CA TYR A 178 -11.13 -19.31 1.32
C TYR A 178 -10.72 -19.19 -0.15
N ILE A 179 -11.27 -18.22 -0.85
CA ILE A 179 -11.06 -18.04 -2.29
C ILE A 179 -10.22 -16.80 -2.52
N PRO A 180 -9.04 -16.90 -3.19
CA PRO A 180 -8.29 -15.72 -3.61
C PRO A 180 -9.13 -14.83 -4.52
N ASN A 181 -9.14 -13.52 -4.27
CA ASN A 181 -9.98 -12.58 -5.03
C ASN A 181 -9.62 -12.55 -6.53
N SER A 182 -8.35 -12.81 -6.87
CA SER A 182 -7.91 -12.93 -8.27
C SER A 182 -8.65 -14.00 -9.06
N VAL A 183 -9.16 -15.02 -8.41
CA VAL A 183 -9.94 -16.09 -9.04
C VAL A 183 -11.23 -15.52 -9.64
N PHE A 184 -11.89 -14.59 -8.96
CA PHE A 184 -13.14 -13.99 -9.41
C PHE A 184 -12.99 -13.07 -10.63
N THR A 185 -11.75 -12.68 -11.00
CA THR A 185 -11.53 -11.90 -12.24
C THR A 185 -11.63 -12.73 -13.51
N THR A 186 -11.50 -14.06 -13.40
CA THR A 186 -11.50 -14.98 -14.53
C THR A 186 -12.60 -16.02 -14.46
N LEU A 187 -13.33 -16.08 -13.34
CA LEU A 187 -14.31 -17.10 -13.05
C LEU A 187 -15.71 -16.64 -13.44
N THR A 188 -16.51 -17.54 -14.00
CA THR A 188 -17.95 -17.30 -14.19
C THR A 188 -18.65 -17.41 -12.84
N VAL A 189 -19.32 -16.34 -12.41
CA VAL A 189 -20.06 -16.31 -11.13
C VAL A 189 -21.54 -16.16 -11.43
N GLU A 190 -22.32 -17.12 -10.97
CA GLU A 190 -23.77 -17.04 -10.89
C GLU A 190 -24.16 -16.51 -9.51
N ASN A 191 -25.15 -15.60 -9.47
CA ASN A 191 -25.69 -15.08 -8.22
C ASN A 191 -27.17 -15.43 -8.10
N PRO A 192 -27.49 -16.61 -7.56
CA PRO A 192 -28.90 -17.03 -7.40
C PRO A 192 -29.72 -16.14 -6.47
N SER A 193 -29.06 -15.41 -5.54
CA SER A 193 -29.77 -14.46 -4.67
C SER A 193 -30.39 -13.29 -5.43
N ARG A 194 -29.89 -13.00 -6.64
CA ARG A 194 -30.39 -11.93 -7.52
C ARG A 194 -31.28 -12.44 -8.66
N MET A 195 -31.74 -13.70 -8.60
CA MET A 195 -32.67 -14.22 -9.60
C MET A 195 -34.00 -13.47 -9.55
N SER A 196 -34.49 -13.04 -10.72
CA SER A 196 -35.83 -12.49 -10.85
C SER A 196 -36.91 -13.59 -10.85
N ASN A 197 -36.60 -14.75 -11.45
CA ASN A 197 -37.54 -15.87 -11.58
C ASN A 197 -36.79 -17.19 -11.44
N ARG A 198 -37.39 -18.17 -10.76
CA ARG A 198 -36.86 -19.54 -10.66
C ARG A 198 -37.52 -20.44 -11.68
N ARG A 199 -36.73 -21.07 -12.53
CA ARG A 199 -37.25 -22.09 -13.47
C ARG A 199 -37.52 -23.40 -12.73
N ILE A 200 -38.76 -23.87 -12.76
CA ILE A 200 -39.15 -25.21 -12.35
C ILE A 200 -39.21 -26.07 -13.61
N LYS A 201 -38.38 -27.09 -13.69
CA LYS A 201 -38.41 -28.09 -14.78
C LYS A 201 -38.70 -29.44 -14.16
N GLU A 202 -39.92 -29.95 -14.39
CA GLU A 202 -40.36 -31.26 -13.93
C GLU A 202 -40.69 -32.12 -15.14
N THR A 203 -40.28 -33.38 -15.14
CA THR A 203 -40.63 -34.34 -16.18
C THR A 203 -41.79 -35.14 -15.62
N ILE A 204 -42.97 -34.94 -16.18
CA ILE A 204 -44.18 -35.71 -15.86
C ILE A 204 -44.08 -36.97 -16.69
N GLY A 205 -43.95 -38.14 -16.02
CA GLY A 205 -43.98 -39.47 -16.63
C GLY A 205 -45.39 -40.05 -16.75
#